data_0d85a8b84b69f3b5083661b819f4ae92
#
_entry.id   0d85a8b84b69f3b5083661b819f4ae92
#
_cell.length_a   1.000
_cell.length_b   1.000
_cell.length_c   1.000
_cell.angle_alpha   90.00
_cell.angle_beta   90.00
_cell.angle_gamma   90.00
#
_symmetry.space_group_name_H-M   'P 1'
#
loop_
_entity.id
_entity.type
_entity.pdbx_description
1 polymer ?
#
loop_
_entity_poly.entity_id
_entity_poly.type
_entity_poly.pdbx_seq_one_letter_code
_entity_poly.pdbx_strand_id
1 'polypeptide(L)'
;FNYESLFNKNFIQVDLNQAGGETTINTLNLTKNNEHVDNNILINHNSEHCTSFQNIRNILQNKSTCVFNGKVIVAAGAQKTDSNQSNKNLLLSKKATAYSNPQLEIYADDVQCGHGSTTGALDKDSIFYLQTRGIRKEQATQILIKAFAHEVIKQFSNDTIKNEAQAYIDKWMNG
;
A
#
# COMPACT_ATOMS: atom_id res chain seq x y z
N PHE A 1 -9.10 -4.01 -3.98
CA PHE A 1 -9.59 -2.61 -3.93
C PHE A 1 -10.62 -2.48 -2.82
N ASN A 2 -10.49 -1.43 -2.00
CA ASN A 2 -11.45 -1.08 -0.96
C ASN A 2 -12.01 0.31 -1.27
N TYR A 3 -13.33 0.40 -1.43
CA TYR A 3 -14.00 1.64 -1.76
C TYR A 3 -15.49 1.65 -1.39
N GLU A 4 -16.03 2.86 -1.22
CA GLU A 4 -17.46 3.11 -0.99
C GLU A 4 -18.08 2.28 0.15
N SER A 5 -17.28 1.96 1.18
CA SER A 5 -17.73 1.27 2.38
C SER A 5 -17.37 2.08 3.61
N LEU A 6 -18.33 2.30 4.51
CA LEU A 6 -18.06 3.01 5.78
C LEU A 6 -17.00 2.30 6.62
N PHE A 7 -17.00 0.98 6.60
CA PHE A 7 -16.02 0.16 7.30
C PHE A 7 -15.67 -1.06 6.46
N ASN A 8 -14.37 -1.26 6.22
CA ASN A 8 -13.84 -2.43 5.54
C ASN A 8 -12.70 -3.00 6.37
N LYS A 9 -12.77 -4.29 6.69
CA LYS A 9 -11.71 -5.02 7.37
C LYS A 9 -11.29 -6.22 6.57
N ASN A 10 -10.00 -6.29 6.25
CA ASN A 10 -9.40 -7.39 5.52
C ASN A 10 -8.43 -8.13 6.45
N PHE A 11 -8.46 -9.44 6.38
CA PHE A 11 -7.46 -10.30 6.97
C PHE A 11 -6.89 -11.21 5.88
N ILE A 12 -5.58 -11.13 5.66
CA ILE A 12 -4.86 -11.95 4.67
C ILE A 12 -3.77 -12.69 5.41
N GLN A 13 -3.78 -14.01 5.30
CA GLN A 13 -2.70 -14.86 5.80
C GLN A 13 -2.09 -15.63 4.63
N VAL A 14 -0.76 -15.66 4.58
CA VAL A 14 0.01 -16.44 3.61
C VAL A 14 1.04 -17.28 4.38
N ASP A 15 1.05 -18.57 4.11
CA ASP A 15 2.00 -19.53 4.68
C ASP A 15 2.89 -20.09 3.58
N LEU A 16 4.18 -19.71 3.56
CA LEU A 16 5.18 -20.20 2.60
C LEU A 16 5.84 -21.45 3.19
N ASN A 17 5.25 -22.61 2.91
CA ASN A 17 5.60 -23.88 3.53
C ASN A 17 6.61 -24.73 2.74
N GLN A 18 6.95 -24.32 1.51
CA GLN A 18 7.90 -25.01 0.67
C GLN A 18 9.02 -24.10 0.23
N ALA A 19 10.22 -24.64 0.05
CA ALA A 19 11.38 -23.89 -0.39
C ALA A 19 11.13 -23.19 -1.74
N GLY A 20 11.58 -21.94 -1.85
CA GLY A 20 11.39 -21.11 -3.05
C GLY A 20 9.98 -20.58 -3.24
N GLY A 21 9.13 -20.63 -2.21
CA GLY A 21 7.79 -20.06 -2.26
C GLY A 21 7.81 -18.54 -2.42
N GLU A 22 6.95 -17.99 -3.27
CA GLU A 22 6.89 -16.55 -3.53
C GLU A 22 5.48 -16.00 -3.33
N THR A 23 5.37 -14.80 -2.76
CA THR A 23 4.12 -14.06 -2.66
C THR A 23 4.31 -12.55 -2.84
N THR A 24 3.38 -11.93 -3.52
CA THR A 24 3.34 -10.47 -3.65
C THR A 24 1.93 -9.96 -3.35
N ILE A 25 1.82 -9.05 -2.40
CA ILE A 25 0.56 -8.41 -2.02
C ILE A 25 0.63 -6.93 -2.40
N ASN A 26 -0.12 -6.55 -3.42
CA ASN A 26 -0.26 -5.17 -3.87
C ASN A 26 -1.64 -4.64 -3.48
N THR A 27 -1.70 -3.56 -2.71
CA THR A 27 -2.95 -2.98 -2.23
C THR A 27 -3.03 -1.48 -2.53
N LEU A 28 -4.16 -1.06 -3.06
CA LEU A 28 -4.54 0.35 -3.20
C LEU A 28 -5.85 0.59 -2.45
N ASN A 29 -5.80 1.45 -1.45
CA ASN A 29 -6.97 1.89 -0.70
C ASN A 29 -7.23 3.37 -1.00
N LEU A 30 -8.45 3.67 -1.45
CA LEU A 30 -8.93 5.02 -1.68
C LEU A 30 -10.08 5.28 -0.70
N THR A 31 -9.89 6.20 0.23
CA THR A 31 -10.87 6.48 1.29
C THR A 31 -11.22 7.95 1.37
N LYS A 32 -12.48 8.26 1.58
CA LYS A 32 -13.01 9.61 1.74
C LYS A 32 -14.07 9.67 2.85
N ASN A 33 -14.54 10.86 3.16
CA ASN A 33 -15.58 11.11 4.17
C ASN A 33 -15.19 10.57 5.56
N ASN A 34 -15.95 9.63 6.11
CA ASN A 34 -15.68 8.95 7.37
C ASN A 34 -15.37 7.46 7.16
N GLU A 35 -14.95 7.09 5.96
CA GLU A 35 -14.62 5.70 5.64
C GLU A 35 -13.43 5.21 6.45
N HIS A 36 -13.47 3.94 6.82
CA HIS A 36 -12.42 3.27 7.58
C HIS A 36 -12.02 1.96 6.90
N VAL A 37 -10.74 1.81 6.62
CA VAL A 37 -10.16 0.57 6.09
C VAL A 37 -9.11 0.04 7.06
N ASP A 38 -9.23 -1.23 7.43
CA ASP A 38 -8.28 -1.94 8.29
C ASP A 38 -7.75 -3.18 7.56
N ASN A 39 -6.46 -3.16 7.23
CA ASN A 39 -5.76 -4.26 6.55
C ASN A 39 -4.82 -4.96 7.54
N ASN A 40 -5.10 -6.23 7.80
CA ASN A 40 -4.26 -7.10 8.62
C ASN A 40 -3.64 -8.17 7.72
N ILE A 41 -2.34 -8.17 7.59
CA ILE A 41 -1.59 -9.07 6.72
C ILE A 41 -0.58 -9.83 7.57
N LEU A 42 -0.67 -11.16 7.55
CA LEU A 42 0.28 -12.07 8.18
C LEU A 42 0.96 -12.91 7.09
N ILE A 43 2.29 -12.90 7.05
CA ILE A 43 3.05 -13.78 6.17
C ILE A 43 3.99 -14.62 7.04
N ASN A 44 3.88 -15.93 6.92
CA ASN A 44 4.75 -16.90 7.58
C ASN A 44 5.72 -17.51 6.57
N HIS A 45 7.01 -17.26 6.75
CA HIS A 45 8.07 -17.96 6.04
C HIS A 45 8.48 -19.17 6.86
N ASN A 46 8.01 -20.34 6.46
CA ASN A 46 8.23 -21.61 7.17
C ASN A 46 9.32 -22.47 6.51
N SER A 47 9.81 -22.06 5.32
CA SER A 47 10.82 -22.79 4.55
C SER A 47 11.85 -21.84 3.95
N GLU A 48 12.97 -22.38 3.53
CA GLU A 48 14.11 -21.64 2.99
C GLU A 48 13.86 -21.05 1.59
N HIS A 49 14.66 -20.02 1.21
CA HIS A 49 14.63 -19.37 -0.10
C HIS A 49 13.27 -18.77 -0.49
N CYS A 50 12.42 -18.45 0.49
CA CYS A 50 11.11 -17.87 0.23
C CYS A 50 11.19 -16.34 0.08
N THR A 51 10.32 -15.78 -0.77
CA THR A 51 10.27 -14.36 -1.05
C THR A 51 8.88 -13.79 -0.80
N SER A 52 8.79 -12.64 -0.13
CA SER A 52 7.53 -11.92 0.05
C SER A 52 7.66 -10.41 -0.12
N PHE A 53 6.76 -9.83 -0.91
CA PHE A 53 6.66 -8.38 -1.06
C PHE A 53 5.25 -7.89 -0.72
N GLN A 54 5.18 -6.87 0.14
CA GLN A 54 3.95 -6.15 0.46
C GLN A 54 4.10 -4.70 0.02
N ASN A 55 3.26 -4.26 -0.90
CA ASN A 55 3.26 -2.88 -1.40
C ASN A 55 1.88 -2.27 -1.20
N ILE A 56 1.75 -1.51 -0.12
CA ILE A 56 0.49 -0.94 0.34
C ILE A 56 0.50 0.56 0.06
N ARG A 57 -0.50 1.03 -0.69
CA ARG A 57 -0.72 2.46 -0.95
C ARG A 57 -2.08 2.88 -0.45
N ASN A 58 -2.11 3.93 0.35
CA ASN A 58 -3.33 4.48 0.90
C ASN A 58 -3.45 5.96 0.50
N ILE A 59 -4.60 6.36 -0.03
CA ILE A 59 -4.93 7.75 -0.33
C ILE A 59 -6.17 8.11 0.48
N LEU A 60 -6.03 9.10 1.35
CA LEU A 60 -7.02 9.43 2.34
C LEU A 60 -7.48 10.88 2.22
N GLN A 61 -8.81 11.09 2.19
CA GLN A 61 -9.44 12.41 2.12
C GLN A 61 -10.46 12.60 3.25
N ASN A 62 -10.76 13.85 3.58
CA ASN A 62 -11.70 14.29 4.62
C ASN A 62 -11.31 13.78 6.02
N LYS A 63 -12.13 12.92 6.66
CA LYS A 63 -11.92 12.33 8.00
C LYS A 63 -11.71 10.82 7.93
N SER A 64 -11.32 10.32 6.76
CA SER A 64 -11.15 8.89 6.58
C SER A 64 -9.93 8.35 7.32
N THR A 65 -9.96 7.05 7.59
CA THR A 65 -8.92 6.35 8.33
C THR A 65 -8.48 5.10 7.58
N CYS A 66 -7.16 4.89 7.49
CA CYS A 66 -6.60 3.62 7.05
C CYS A 66 -5.70 3.07 8.15
N VAL A 67 -5.86 1.78 8.45
CA VAL A 67 -4.99 1.02 9.35
C VAL A 67 -4.28 -0.06 8.54
N PHE A 68 -2.98 -0.17 8.74
CA PHE A 68 -2.15 -1.26 8.22
C PHE A 68 -1.44 -1.95 9.36
N ASN A 69 -1.75 -3.22 9.59
CA ASN A 69 -1.05 -4.13 10.48
C ASN A 69 -0.42 -5.22 9.62
N GLY A 70 0.87 -5.12 9.36
CA GLY A 70 1.62 -6.06 8.54
C GLY A 70 2.60 -6.83 9.41
N LYS A 71 2.42 -8.16 9.56
CA LYS A 71 3.33 -9.01 10.32
C LYS A 71 3.99 -10.03 9.40
N VAL A 72 5.32 -10.13 9.47
CA VAL A 72 6.08 -11.21 8.84
C VAL A 72 6.77 -12.00 9.93
N ILE A 73 6.63 -13.31 9.88
CA ILE A 73 7.31 -14.26 10.78
C ILE A 73 8.22 -15.13 9.93
N VAL A 74 9.52 -15.15 10.28
CA VAL A 74 10.53 -15.98 9.61
C VAL A 74 11.01 -17.04 10.59
N ALA A 75 10.65 -18.31 10.35
CA ALA A 75 11.02 -19.43 11.19
C ALA A 75 12.55 -19.67 11.18
N ALA A 76 13.11 -20.28 12.20
CA ALA A 76 14.56 -20.53 12.34
C ALA A 76 15.15 -21.29 11.14
N GLY A 77 14.39 -22.22 10.52
CA GLY A 77 14.79 -22.95 9.33
C GLY A 77 14.60 -22.20 8.00
N ALA A 78 13.93 -21.04 8.00
CA ALA A 78 13.62 -20.28 6.78
C ALA A 78 14.80 -19.38 6.34
N GLN A 79 15.95 -20.01 6.15
CA GLN A 79 17.16 -19.31 5.69
C GLN A 79 17.01 -18.77 4.26
N LYS A 80 17.78 -17.74 3.90
CA LYS A 80 17.73 -17.07 2.58
C LYS A 80 16.35 -16.47 2.25
N THR A 81 15.56 -16.16 3.28
CA THR A 81 14.33 -15.40 3.11
C THR A 81 14.63 -13.97 2.64
N ASP A 82 13.89 -13.49 1.62
CA ASP A 82 13.84 -12.09 1.20
C ASP A 82 12.42 -11.55 1.44
N SER A 83 12.27 -10.59 2.35
CA SER A 83 10.97 -10.02 2.69
C SER A 83 11.00 -8.51 2.78
N ASN A 84 10.09 -7.85 2.08
CA ASN A 84 9.96 -6.40 2.13
C ASN A 84 8.51 -5.95 2.33
N GLN A 85 8.28 -5.05 3.30
CA GLN A 85 7.00 -4.41 3.53
C GLN A 85 7.11 -2.91 3.24
N SER A 86 6.37 -2.41 2.28
CA SER A 86 6.28 -0.98 1.94
C SER A 86 4.85 -0.47 2.15
N ASN A 87 4.66 0.41 3.14
CA ASN A 87 3.40 1.10 3.36
C ASN A 87 3.58 2.59 3.12
N LYS A 88 2.83 3.16 2.17
CA LYS A 88 2.90 4.59 1.86
C LYS A 88 1.50 5.20 1.91
N ASN A 89 1.36 6.28 2.67
CA ASN A 89 0.09 6.92 2.94
C ASN A 89 0.12 8.38 2.46
N LEU A 90 -0.79 8.73 1.57
CA LEU A 90 -0.98 10.07 1.06
C LEU A 90 -2.21 10.70 1.71
N LEU A 91 -2.00 11.70 2.55
CA LEU A 91 -3.05 12.43 3.24
C LEU A 91 -3.43 13.69 2.44
N LEU A 92 -4.64 13.72 1.90
CA LEU A 92 -5.19 14.86 1.16
C LEU A 92 -5.91 15.85 2.08
N SER A 93 -6.10 15.52 3.35
CA SER A 93 -6.79 16.35 4.34
C SER A 93 -6.13 16.27 5.70
N LYS A 94 -6.17 17.38 6.46
CA LYS A 94 -5.61 17.46 7.83
C LYS A 94 -6.29 16.53 8.84
N LYS A 95 -7.52 16.08 8.56
CA LYS A 95 -8.31 15.21 9.43
C LYS A 95 -8.24 13.73 9.01
N ALA A 96 -7.59 13.44 7.88
CA ALA A 96 -7.33 12.07 7.47
C ALA A 96 -6.25 11.45 8.35
N THR A 97 -6.38 10.18 8.68
CA THR A 97 -5.49 9.49 9.62
C THR A 97 -5.04 8.16 9.05
N ALA A 98 -3.73 7.92 9.04
CA ALA A 98 -3.15 6.64 8.69
C ALA A 98 -2.38 6.06 9.89
N TYR A 99 -2.72 4.84 10.28
CA TYR A 99 -1.96 4.04 11.25
C TYR A 99 -1.19 2.96 10.51
N SER A 100 0.10 2.84 10.80
CA SER A 100 0.97 1.88 10.14
C SER A 100 1.82 1.15 11.17
N ASN A 101 1.58 -0.15 11.30
CA ASN A 101 2.20 -1.04 12.27
C ASN A 101 2.88 -2.22 11.56
N PRO A 102 3.99 -2.01 10.83
CA PRO A 102 4.76 -3.11 10.29
C PRO A 102 5.53 -3.82 11.41
N GLN A 103 5.54 -5.16 11.40
CA GLN A 103 6.22 -5.99 12.38
C GLN A 103 7.02 -7.09 11.69
N LEU A 104 8.24 -7.33 12.18
CA LEU A 104 9.10 -8.43 11.74
C LEU A 104 9.50 -9.26 12.95
N GLU A 105 9.21 -10.56 12.91
CA GLU A 105 9.70 -11.55 13.88
C GLU A 105 10.62 -12.52 13.13
N ILE A 106 11.92 -12.40 13.34
CA ILE A 106 12.93 -13.11 12.55
C ILE A 106 13.70 -14.03 13.48
N TYR A 107 13.64 -15.33 13.20
CA TYR A 107 14.32 -16.39 13.95
C TYR A 107 15.43 -17.08 13.13
N ALA A 108 15.66 -16.64 11.88
CA ALA A 108 16.73 -17.12 10.99
C ALA A 108 17.85 -16.06 10.90
N ASP A 109 19.08 -16.49 10.65
CA ASP A 109 20.27 -15.60 10.68
C ASP A 109 20.61 -15.03 9.29
N ASP A 110 20.41 -15.83 8.23
CA ASP A 110 20.81 -15.48 6.86
C ASP A 110 19.59 -15.08 6.04
N VAL A 111 19.14 -13.86 6.24
CA VAL A 111 17.93 -13.32 5.60
C VAL A 111 18.10 -11.84 5.21
N GLN A 112 17.28 -11.39 4.25
CA GLN A 112 17.13 -9.99 3.86
C GLN A 112 15.69 -9.57 4.14
N CYS A 113 15.47 -8.96 5.30
CA CYS A 113 14.13 -8.55 5.71
C CYS A 113 14.11 -7.06 6.05
N GLY A 114 13.11 -6.36 5.54
CA GLY A 114 12.96 -4.93 5.80
C GLY A 114 11.52 -4.47 5.75
N HIS A 115 11.28 -3.33 6.39
CA HIS A 115 10.02 -2.62 6.26
C HIS A 115 10.25 -1.11 6.14
N GLY A 116 9.33 -0.43 5.46
CA GLY A 116 9.32 1.02 5.37
C GLY A 116 7.89 1.54 5.39
N SER A 117 7.67 2.60 6.14
CA SER A 117 6.39 3.31 6.15
C SER A 117 6.60 4.80 5.99
N THR A 118 5.79 5.42 5.15
CA THR A 118 5.76 6.87 5.00
C THR A 118 4.33 7.38 5.05
N THR A 119 4.15 8.53 5.71
CA THR A 119 2.87 9.23 5.75
C THR A 119 3.13 10.71 5.48
N GLY A 120 2.47 11.27 4.48
CA GLY A 120 2.67 12.66 4.10
C GLY A 120 1.54 13.23 3.27
N ALA A 121 1.60 14.53 3.05
CA ALA A 121 0.73 15.25 2.12
C ALA A 121 1.37 15.33 0.72
N LEU A 122 0.62 15.80 -0.26
CA LEU A 122 1.17 16.14 -1.57
C LEU A 122 2.27 17.20 -1.43
N ASP A 123 3.37 16.96 -2.14
CA ASP A 123 4.48 17.89 -2.18
C ASP A 123 4.07 19.21 -2.84
N LYS A 124 4.26 20.31 -2.10
CA LYS A 124 3.88 21.65 -2.55
C LYS A 124 4.77 22.14 -3.69
N ASP A 125 6.02 21.75 -3.69
CA ASP A 125 6.99 22.18 -4.72
C ASP A 125 6.66 21.48 -6.05
N SER A 126 6.25 20.22 -6.01
CA SER A 126 5.75 19.50 -7.18
C SER A 126 4.48 20.13 -7.76
N ILE A 127 3.53 20.56 -6.90
CA ILE A 127 2.34 21.28 -7.35
C ILE A 127 2.74 22.60 -7.98
N PHE A 128 3.59 23.38 -7.32
CA PHE A 128 4.08 24.67 -7.83
C PHE A 128 4.81 24.50 -9.17
N TYR A 129 5.68 23.50 -9.30
CA TYR A 129 6.37 23.22 -10.57
C TYR A 129 5.39 22.96 -11.71
N LEU A 130 4.36 22.17 -11.50
CA LEU A 130 3.32 21.93 -12.51
C LEU A 130 2.56 23.22 -12.87
N GLN A 131 2.29 24.08 -11.88
CA GLN A 131 1.65 25.37 -12.11
C GLN A 131 2.52 26.30 -12.95
N THR A 132 3.84 26.30 -12.78
CA THR A 132 4.76 27.10 -13.62
C THR A 132 4.76 26.64 -15.09
N ARG A 133 4.27 25.44 -15.38
CA ARG A 133 4.06 24.89 -16.72
C ARG A 133 2.65 25.11 -17.26
N GLY A 134 1.86 25.96 -16.62
CA GLY A 134 0.51 26.31 -17.05
C GLY A 134 -0.59 25.33 -16.63
N ILE A 135 -0.27 24.35 -15.77
CA ILE A 135 -1.27 23.38 -15.28
C ILE A 135 -1.97 23.99 -14.06
N ARG A 136 -3.30 24.03 -14.08
CA ARG A 136 -4.08 24.54 -12.94
C ARG A 136 -3.85 23.66 -11.70
N LYS A 137 -3.93 24.26 -10.52
CA LYS A 137 -3.67 23.61 -9.23
C LYS A 137 -4.45 22.31 -9.05
N GLU A 138 -5.73 22.32 -9.41
CA GLU A 138 -6.61 21.15 -9.30
C GLU A 138 -6.12 20.01 -10.20
N GLN A 139 -5.74 20.31 -11.42
CA GLN A 139 -5.18 19.34 -12.37
C GLN A 139 -3.80 18.83 -11.90
N ALA A 140 -2.95 19.70 -11.38
CA ALA A 140 -1.66 19.30 -10.80
C ALA A 140 -1.84 18.32 -9.64
N THR A 141 -2.81 18.63 -8.75
CA THR A 141 -3.17 17.73 -7.64
C THR A 141 -3.62 16.36 -8.14
N GLN A 142 -4.51 16.30 -9.13
CA GLN A 142 -4.97 15.05 -9.73
C GLN A 142 -3.84 14.24 -10.36
N ILE A 143 -2.92 14.90 -11.07
CA ILE A 143 -1.75 14.26 -11.67
C ILE A 143 -0.90 13.58 -10.59
N LEU A 144 -0.61 14.26 -9.49
CA LEU A 144 0.20 13.71 -8.41
C LEU A 144 -0.49 12.56 -7.67
N ILE A 145 -1.81 12.64 -7.46
CA ILE A 145 -2.61 11.53 -6.88
C ILE A 145 -2.54 10.31 -7.79
N LYS A 146 -2.75 10.49 -9.10
CA LYS A 146 -2.66 9.39 -10.07
C LYS A 146 -1.26 8.79 -10.12
N ALA A 147 -0.22 9.62 -10.11
CA ALA A 147 1.17 9.15 -10.09
C ALA A 147 1.45 8.29 -8.84
N PHE A 148 1.00 8.74 -7.66
CA PHE A 148 1.14 7.98 -6.43
C PHE A 148 0.42 6.61 -6.49
N ALA A 149 -0.81 6.57 -7.00
CA ALA A 149 -1.57 5.33 -7.16
C ALA A 149 -0.96 4.41 -8.23
N HIS A 150 -0.46 4.98 -9.33
CA HIS A 150 0.12 4.23 -10.45
C HIS A 150 1.33 3.38 -10.02
N GLU A 151 2.08 3.81 -9.02
CA GLU A 151 3.22 3.06 -8.49
C GLU A 151 2.87 1.65 -8.00
N VAL A 152 1.65 1.41 -7.52
CA VAL A 152 1.18 0.08 -7.16
C VAL A 152 0.41 -0.59 -8.29
N ILE A 153 -0.34 0.19 -9.09
CA ILE A 153 -1.14 -0.37 -10.20
C ILE A 153 -0.24 -1.03 -11.24
N LYS A 154 0.92 -0.45 -11.53
CA LYS A 154 1.88 -1.04 -12.48
C LYS A 154 2.38 -2.42 -12.06
N GLN A 155 2.27 -2.78 -10.77
CA GLN A 155 2.68 -4.07 -10.24
C GLN A 155 1.61 -5.16 -10.39
N PHE A 156 0.37 -4.79 -10.75
CA PHE A 156 -0.67 -5.79 -11.01
C PHE A 156 -0.32 -6.59 -12.27
N SER A 157 -0.47 -7.91 -12.22
CA SER A 157 -0.13 -8.79 -13.33
C SER A 157 -1.17 -8.80 -14.46
N ASN A 158 -2.41 -8.39 -14.17
CA ASN A 158 -3.55 -8.45 -15.09
C ASN A 158 -3.94 -7.05 -15.58
N ASP A 159 -3.93 -6.85 -16.91
CA ASP A 159 -4.24 -5.55 -17.50
C ASP A 159 -5.71 -5.13 -17.33
N THR A 160 -6.65 -6.08 -17.25
CA THR A 160 -8.03 -5.77 -16.94
C THR A 160 -8.14 -5.14 -15.53
N ILE A 161 -7.44 -5.72 -14.54
CA ILE A 161 -7.40 -5.19 -13.17
C ILE A 161 -6.73 -3.81 -13.14
N LYS A 162 -5.66 -3.60 -13.91
CA LYS A 162 -5.01 -2.27 -14.03
C LYS A 162 -5.99 -1.22 -14.55
N ASN A 163 -6.72 -1.55 -15.62
CA ASN A 163 -7.69 -0.65 -16.25
C ASN A 163 -8.86 -0.33 -15.31
N GLU A 164 -9.39 -1.34 -14.60
CA GLU A 164 -10.42 -1.16 -13.59
C GLU A 164 -9.93 -0.26 -12.45
N ALA A 165 -8.71 -0.49 -11.96
CA ALA A 165 -8.10 0.33 -10.92
C ALA A 165 -7.97 1.79 -11.35
N GLN A 166 -7.54 2.04 -12.60
CA GLN A 166 -7.40 3.38 -13.15
C GLN A 166 -8.76 4.07 -13.28
N ALA A 167 -9.75 3.40 -13.86
CA ALA A 167 -11.12 3.93 -13.98
C ALA A 167 -11.72 4.25 -12.60
N TYR A 168 -11.40 3.42 -11.61
CA TYR A 168 -11.85 3.61 -10.26
C TYR A 168 -11.24 4.86 -9.59
N ILE A 169 -9.94 5.11 -9.77
CA ILE A 169 -9.30 6.34 -9.28
C ILE A 169 -9.95 7.56 -9.91
N ASP A 170 -10.22 7.52 -11.22
CA ASP A 170 -10.85 8.62 -11.93
C ASP A 170 -12.26 8.91 -11.36
N LYS A 171 -13.06 7.88 -11.12
CA LYS A 171 -14.38 8.01 -10.48
C LYS A 171 -14.27 8.58 -9.05
N TRP A 172 -13.33 8.06 -8.24
CA TRP A 172 -13.12 8.48 -6.86
C TRP A 172 -12.72 9.96 -6.74
N MET A 173 -11.89 10.47 -7.68
CA MET A 173 -11.47 11.87 -7.70
C MET A 173 -12.55 12.84 -8.14
N ASN A 174 -13.54 12.38 -8.92
CA ASN A 174 -14.59 13.23 -9.49
C ASN A 174 -15.91 13.19 -8.68
N GLY A 175 -16.05 12.29 -7.72
CA GLY A 175 -17.18 12.16 -6.81
C GLY A 175 -16.87 12.62 -5.41
#